data_5eb9d9d093db49465c37765178ed0211
#
_entry.id   5eb9d9d093db49465c37765178ed0211
#
_cell.length_a   1.000
_cell.length_b   1.000
_cell.length_c   1.000
_cell.angle_alpha   90.00
_cell.angle_beta   90.00
_cell.angle_gamma   90.00
#
_symmetry.space_group_name_H-M   'P 1'
#
loop_
_entity.id
_entity.type
_entity.pdbx_description
1 polymer ?
#
loop_
_entity_poly.entity_id
_entity_poly.type
_entity_poly.pdbx_seq_one_letter_code
_entity_poly.pdbx_strand_id
1 'polypeptide(L)'
;MQADGKLLNGSLTTGYKTLNLHRPGNNGTLYIHREIARLFLGKSTQKHKYVIHVNHNKLDNASKNLKWATLEEMIDHQQKSPAKIAYKKVQANRTVGLKLTASQVKTIKKTLSSRNRQLTIKKLAEKYKVSEMTMYRIKSGENWGRIK
;
A
#
# COMPACT_ATOMS: atom_id res chain seq x y z
N MET A 1 28.37 17.79 2.14
CA MET A 1 28.79 19.08 1.56
C MET A 1 29.48 18.82 0.25
N GLN A 2 29.34 19.69 -0.71
CA GLN A 2 30.17 19.67 -1.93
C GLN A 2 31.61 20.10 -1.57
N ALA A 3 32.57 19.88 -2.46
CA ALA A 3 33.97 20.26 -2.24
C ALA A 3 34.15 21.78 -2.02
N ASP A 4 33.20 22.59 -2.49
CA ASP A 4 33.11 24.04 -2.30
C ASP A 4 32.43 24.48 -0.97
N GLY A 5 32.14 23.55 -0.08
CA GLY A 5 31.49 23.80 1.20
C GLY A 5 29.98 24.05 1.12
N LYS A 6 29.36 24.02 -0.05
CA LYS A 6 27.91 24.21 -0.19
C LYS A 6 27.11 23.02 0.39
N LEU A 7 25.97 23.32 1.02
CA LEU A 7 25.08 22.31 1.53
C LEU A 7 24.37 21.58 0.37
N LEU A 8 24.33 20.26 0.46
CA LEU A 8 23.57 19.43 -0.46
C LEU A 8 22.10 19.41 -0.04
N ASN A 9 21.22 20.00 -0.84
CA ASN A 9 19.79 20.02 -0.55
C ASN A 9 19.12 18.66 -0.77
N GLY A 10 19.70 17.77 -1.56
CA GLY A 10 19.15 16.49 -1.92
C GLY A 10 17.92 16.60 -2.83
N SER A 11 17.33 15.47 -3.13
CA SER A 11 16.08 15.34 -3.91
C SER A 11 15.05 14.49 -3.16
N LEU A 12 13.82 14.43 -3.67
CA LEU A 12 12.76 13.58 -3.14
C LEU A 12 12.52 12.41 -4.09
N THR A 13 12.72 11.19 -3.58
CA THR A 13 12.44 9.96 -4.32
C THR A 13 11.40 9.14 -3.56
N THR A 14 10.24 8.92 -4.15
CA THR A 14 9.10 8.20 -3.51
C THR A 14 8.71 8.73 -2.12
N GLY A 15 8.89 10.05 -1.93
CA GLY A 15 8.60 10.75 -0.68
C GLY A 15 9.71 10.69 0.38
N TYR A 16 10.86 10.07 0.07
CA TYR A 16 12.03 10.07 0.95
C TYR A 16 13.06 11.09 0.47
N LYS A 17 13.76 11.70 1.41
CA LYS A 17 14.89 12.57 1.10
C LYS A 17 16.11 11.75 0.69
N THR A 18 16.70 12.07 -0.47
CA THR A 18 17.79 11.30 -1.08
C THR A 18 18.93 12.22 -1.54
N LEU A 19 20.12 11.69 -1.60
CA LEU A 19 21.29 12.30 -2.24
C LEU A 19 21.74 11.41 -3.38
N ASN A 20 21.90 11.99 -4.57
CA ASN A 20 22.48 11.30 -5.71
C ASN A 20 24.01 11.42 -5.65
N LEU A 21 24.68 10.30 -5.60
CA LEU A 21 26.14 10.24 -5.66
C LEU A 21 26.55 9.97 -7.11
N HIS A 22 27.22 10.95 -7.70
CA HIS A 22 27.91 10.78 -8.98
C HIS A 22 29.39 10.53 -8.69
N ARG A 23 29.79 9.26 -8.73
CA ARG A 23 31.23 8.87 -8.65
C ARG A 23 31.58 8.14 -9.92
N PRO A 24 32.80 8.29 -10.45
CA PRO A 24 33.27 7.48 -11.58
C PRO A 24 33.08 5.99 -11.25
N GLY A 25 32.34 5.28 -12.12
CA GLY A 25 32.06 3.85 -11.95
C GLY A 25 31.02 3.45 -10.91
N ASN A 26 30.42 4.39 -10.15
CA ASN A 26 29.39 4.05 -9.15
C ASN A 26 28.37 5.19 -8.96
N ASN A 27 27.33 5.18 -9.77
CA ASN A 27 26.18 6.08 -9.60
C ASN A 27 25.19 5.43 -8.65
N GLY A 28 24.96 6.05 -7.50
CA GLY A 28 24.04 5.53 -6.48
C GLY A 28 23.15 6.59 -5.87
N THR A 29 21.96 6.19 -5.46
CA THR A 29 21.06 7.03 -4.65
C THR A 29 21.17 6.63 -3.19
N LEU A 30 21.61 7.57 -2.36
CA LEU A 30 21.61 7.42 -0.90
C LEU A 30 20.29 7.89 -0.31
N TYR A 31 19.65 7.04 0.46
CA TYR A 31 18.48 7.39 1.25
C TYR A 31 18.91 7.93 2.60
N ILE A 32 18.66 9.20 2.88
CA ILE A 32 19.16 9.91 4.07
C ILE A 32 18.75 9.22 5.37
N HIS A 33 17.50 8.77 5.49
CA HIS A 33 17.03 8.04 6.67
C HIS A 33 17.83 6.76 6.97
N ARG A 34 18.29 6.05 5.93
CA ARG A 34 19.11 4.85 6.10
C ARG A 34 20.51 5.18 6.59
N GLU A 35 21.10 6.24 6.07
CA GLU A 35 22.44 6.68 6.51
C GLU A 35 22.39 7.18 7.95
N ILE A 36 21.36 7.94 8.32
CA ILE A 36 21.17 8.38 9.71
C ILE A 36 20.95 7.17 10.63
N ALA A 37 20.12 6.21 10.24
CA ALA A 37 19.92 5.00 11.02
C ALA A 37 21.24 4.22 11.20
N ARG A 38 22.06 4.11 10.15
CA ARG A 38 23.36 3.42 10.19
C ARG A 38 24.34 4.14 11.12
N LEU A 39 24.35 5.48 11.14
CA LEU A 39 25.28 6.27 11.93
C LEU A 39 24.88 6.37 13.41
N PHE A 40 23.59 6.51 13.69
CA PHE A 40 23.10 6.85 15.03
C PHE A 40 22.36 5.72 15.75
N LEU A 41 21.82 4.72 15.03
CA LEU A 41 21.11 3.59 15.63
C LEU A 41 21.95 2.30 15.64
N GLY A 42 23.22 2.38 15.23
CA GLY A 42 24.12 1.24 15.15
C GLY A 42 23.87 0.36 13.92
N LYS A 43 24.54 -0.80 13.90
CA LYS A 43 24.48 -1.73 12.76
C LYS A 43 23.12 -2.45 12.70
N SER A 44 22.58 -2.56 11.49
CA SER A 44 21.43 -3.45 11.22
C SER A 44 21.84 -4.90 11.43
N THR A 45 20.91 -5.72 11.87
CA THR A 45 21.09 -7.19 11.91
C THR A 45 20.56 -7.83 10.63
N GLN A 46 20.84 -9.12 10.40
CA GLN A 46 20.29 -9.83 9.25
C GLN A 46 18.74 -9.81 9.19
N LYS A 47 18.08 -9.76 10.34
CA LYS A 47 16.61 -9.70 10.45
C LYS A 47 16.08 -8.26 10.32
N HIS A 48 16.79 -7.27 10.90
CA HIS A 48 16.37 -5.86 10.95
C HIS A 48 17.04 -5.07 9.82
N LYS A 49 16.58 -5.26 8.59
CA LYS A 49 17.15 -4.65 7.36
C LYS A 49 16.44 -3.36 6.92
N TYR A 50 15.26 -3.10 7.46
CA TYR A 50 14.41 -2.00 7.05
C TYR A 50 14.49 -0.87 8.07
N VAL A 51 14.37 0.36 7.61
CA VAL A 51 14.25 1.54 8.47
C VAL A 51 12.84 2.08 8.33
N ILE A 52 12.15 2.24 9.45
CA ILE A 52 10.82 2.84 9.52
C ILE A 52 10.87 4.21 10.20
N HIS A 53 9.98 5.11 9.80
CA HIS A 53 9.72 6.39 10.45
C HIS A 53 8.58 6.19 11.44
N VAL A 54 8.86 6.23 12.73
CA VAL A 54 7.90 5.91 13.80
C VAL A 54 6.61 6.72 13.67
N ASN A 55 6.71 8.01 13.33
CA ASN A 55 5.58 8.91 13.13
C ASN A 55 4.96 8.88 11.73
N HIS A 56 5.36 7.93 10.85
CA HIS A 56 4.95 7.82 9.44
C HIS A 56 5.32 9.01 8.54
N ASN A 57 6.03 10.03 9.04
CA ASN A 57 6.50 11.15 8.24
C ASN A 57 7.88 10.84 7.63
N LYS A 58 7.91 10.54 6.34
CA LYS A 58 9.11 10.17 5.59
C LYS A 58 10.17 11.28 5.48
N LEU A 59 9.80 12.52 5.81
CA LEU A 59 10.69 13.69 5.77
C LEU A 59 11.34 13.96 7.11
N ASP A 60 10.79 13.45 8.21
CA ASP A 60 11.35 13.60 9.55
C ASP A 60 12.43 12.53 9.81
N ASN A 61 13.63 12.85 9.39
CA ASN A 61 14.80 11.98 9.50
C ASN A 61 15.55 12.13 10.85
N ALA A 62 14.94 12.72 11.88
CA ALA A 62 15.54 12.74 13.21
C ALA A 62 15.82 11.30 13.71
N SER A 63 16.98 11.04 14.28
CA SER A 63 17.39 9.69 14.71
C SER A 63 16.38 9.06 15.68
N LYS A 64 15.80 9.88 16.58
CA LYS A 64 14.74 9.46 17.52
C LYS A 64 13.43 8.99 16.84
N ASN A 65 13.20 9.40 15.58
CA ASN A 65 12.04 9.01 14.79
C ASN A 65 12.32 7.81 13.88
N LEU A 66 13.53 7.30 13.86
CA LEU A 66 13.92 6.17 13.02
C LEU A 66 14.11 4.91 13.87
N LYS A 67 13.69 3.76 13.33
CA LYS A 67 13.88 2.46 13.97
C LYS A 67 14.26 1.42 12.91
N TRP A 68 15.22 0.55 13.23
CA TRP A 68 15.44 -0.67 12.47
C TRP A 68 14.29 -1.63 12.67
N ALA A 69 13.82 -2.24 11.60
CA ALA A 69 12.65 -3.11 11.60
C ALA A 69 12.88 -4.39 10.79
N THR A 70 12.18 -5.45 11.16
CA THR A 70 12.03 -6.64 10.34
C THR A 70 11.07 -6.38 9.18
N LEU A 71 10.98 -7.31 8.23
CA LEU A 71 10.00 -7.23 7.14
C LEU A 71 8.56 -7.15 7.68
N GLU A 72 8.26 -7.99 8.67
CA GLU A 72 6.92 -8.06 9.28
C GLU A 72 6.55 -6.75 9.99
N GLU A 73 7.46 -6.23 10.81
CA GLU A 73 7.28 -4.93 11.49
C GLU A 73 7.08 -3.79 10.49
N MET A 74 7.85 -3.79 9.39
CA MET A 74 7.72 -2.78 8.33
C MET A 74 6.36 -2.86 7.63
N ILE A 75 5.89 -4.07 7.31
CA ILE A 75 4.57 -4.28 6.69
C ILE A 75 3.46 -3.86 7.65
N ASP A 76 3.52 -4.28 8.92
CA ASP A 76 2.52 -3.91 9.93
C ASP A 76 2.47 -2.39 10.13
N HIS A 77 3.64 -1.76 10.26
CA HIS A 77 3.75 -0.31 10.34
C HIS A 77 3.14 0.40 9.12
N GLN A 78 3.38 -0.09 7.90
CA GLN A 78 2.75 0.46 6.69
C GLN A 78 1.22 0.32 6.71
N GLN A 79 0.69 -0.82 7.18
CA GLN A 79 -0.76 -1.04 7.26
C GLN A 79 -1.44 -0.08 8.25
N LYS A 80 -0.74 0.31 9.31
CA LYS A 80 -1.18 1.25 10.35
C LYS A 80 -1.00 2.73 9.96
N SER A 81 -0.36 3.02 8.83
CA SER A 81 -0.12 4.41 8.43
C SER A 81 -1.45 5.16 8.18
N PRO A 82 -1.54 6.45 8.58
CA PRO A 82 -2.76 7.25 8.37
C PRO A 82 -3.22 7.29 6.92
N ALA A 83 -2.28 7.40 5.98
CA ALA A 83 -2.57 7.39 4.55
C ALA A 83 -3.19 6.04 4.10
N LYS A 84 -2.69 4.90 4.59
CA LYS A 84 -3.25 3.59 4.25
C LYS A 84 -4.64 3.39 4.85
N ILE A 85 -4.84 3.85 6.08
CA ILE A 85 -6.16 3.81 6.74
C ILE A 85 -7.17 4.67 5.97
N ALA A 86 -6.80 5.91 5.62
CA ALA A 86 -7.64 6.79 4.81
C ALA A 86 -7.96 6.17 3.44
N TYR A 87 -6.97 5.61 2.76
CA TYR A 87 -7.17 4.90 1.50
C TYR A 87 -8.14 3.73 1.62
N LYS A 88 -8.01 2.89 2.67
CA LYS A 88 -8.94 1.78 2.92
C LYS A 88 -10.38 2.27 3.12
N LYS A 89 -10.58 3.37 3.86
CA LYS A 89 -11.92 3.98 4.04
C LYS A 89 -12.52 4.45 2.71
N VAL A 90 -11.74 5.13 1.87
CA VAL A 90 -12.18 5.57 0.54
C VAL A 90 -12.51 4.36 -0.34
N GLN A 91 -11.66 3.33 -0.37
CA GLN A 91 -11.92 2.12 -1.16
C GLN A 91 -13.17 1.37 -0.68
N ALA A 92 -13.38 1.27 0.64
CA ALA A 92 -14.58 0.63 1.19
C ALA A 92 -15.88 1.32 0.76
N ASN A 93 -15.84 2.65 0.57
CA ASN A 93 -17.00 3.47 0.18
C ASN A 93 -17.04 3.79 -1.32
N ARG A 94 -16.11 3.26 -2.10
CA ARG A 94 -16.02 3.54 -3.53
C ARG A 94 -17.28 3.08 -4.26
N THR A 95 -17.89 3.99 -5.02
CA THR A 95 -19.07 3.74 -5.86
C THR A 95 -18.78 3.94 -7.34
N VAL A 96 -17.74 4.70 -7.68
CA VAL A 96 -17.37 5.06 -9.06
C VAL A 96 -16.18 4.21 -9.53
N GLY A 97 -16.14 3.88 -10.81
CA GLY A 97 -15.08 3.06 -11.43
C GLY A 97 -15.15 1.58 -11.07
N LEU A 98 -16.30 1.11 -10.59
CA LEU A 98 -16.57 -0.32 -10.38
C LEU A 98 -17.25 -0.89 -11.63
N LYS A 99 -16.94 -2.15 -11.96
CA LYS A 99 -17.61 -2.86 -13.08
C LYS A 99 -19.09 -3.10 -12.84
N LEU A 100 -19.52 -3.12 -11.57
CA LEU A 100 -20.90 -3.34 -11.15
C LEU A 100 -21.41 -2.16 -10.33
N THR A 101 -22.68 -1.81 -10.51
CA THR A 101 -23.39 -0.85 -9.67
C THR A 101 -24.00 -1.54 -8.44
N ALA A 102 -24.35 -0.78 -7.41
CA ALA A 102 -24.99 -1.32 -6.21
C ALA A 102 -26.35 -2.01 -6.53
N SER A 103 -27.13 -1.46 -7.46
CA SER A 103 -28.41 -2.06 -7.91
C SER A 103 -28.19 -3.40 -8.60
N GLN A 104 -27.20 -3.50 -9.49
CA GLN A 104 -26.83 -4.76 -10.12
C GLN A 104 -26.39 -5.80 -9.09
N VAL A 105 -25.61 -5.40 -8.09
CA VAL A 105 -25.17 -6.30 -7.02
C VAL A 105 -26.34 -6.81 -6.18
N LYS A 106 -27.33 -5.97 -5.85
CA LYS A 106 -28.56 -6.40 -5.17
C LYS A 106 -29.31 -7.47 -6.00
N THR A 107 -29.47 -7.24 -7.31
CA THR A 107 -30.09 -8.20 -8.21
C THR A 107 -29.30 -9.52 -8.26
N ILE A 108 -27.96 -9.44 -8.38
CA ILE A 108 -27.07 -10.62 -8.39
C ILE A 108 -27.24 -11.41 -7.08
N LYS A 109 -27.20 -10.74 -5.93
CA LYS A 109 -27.37 -11.39 -4.60
C LYS A 109 -28.71 -12.08 -4.48
N LYS A 110 -29.80 -11.42 -4.89
CA LYS A 110 -31.16 -12.00 -4.91
C LYS A 110 -31.21 -13.25 -5.80
N THR A 111 -30.59 -13.20 -6.98
CA THR A 111 -30.53 -14.35 -7.89
C THR A 111 -29.69 -15.49 -7.32
N LEU A 112 -28.54 -15.19 -6.69
CA LEU A 112 -27.64 -16.19 -6.11
C LEU A 112 -28.21 -16.87 -4.84
N SER A 113 -29.08 -16.20 -4.09
CA SER A 113 -29.73 -16.76 -2.89
C SER A 113 -31.01 -17.55 -3.24
N SER A 114 -31.56 -17.41 -4.44
CA SER A 114 -32.73 -18.20 -4.86
C SER A 114 -32.37 -19.69 -5.03
N ARG A 115 -33.16 -20.59 -4.40
CA ARG A 115 -33.02 -22.05 -4.53
C ARG A 115 -33.32 -22.53 -5.94
N ASN A 116 -34.26 -21.87 -6.62
CA ASN A 116 -34.72 -22.24 -7.99
C ASN A 116 -34.12 -21.27 -9.03
N ARG A 117 -32.82 -21.04 -9.02
CA ARG A 117 -32.18 -20.16 -9.98
C ARG A 117 -32.06 -20.83 -11.36
N GLN A 118 -32.60 -20.18 -12.36
CA GLN A 118 -32.53 -20.61 -13.78
C GLN A 118 -31.16 -20.35 -14.42
N LEU A 119 -30.34 -19.43 -13.82
CA LEU A 119 -29.05 -19.04 -14.38
C LEU A 119 -27.89 -19.64 -13.56
N THR A 120 -26.98 -20.29 -14.27
CA THR A 120 -25.71 -20.74 -13.68
C THR A 120 -24.81 -19.53 -13.31
N ILE A 121 -23.85 -19.75 -12.41
CA ILE A 121 -22.87 -18.69 -12.04
C ILE A 121 -22.12 -18.21 -13.29
N LYS A 122 -21.77 -19.13 -14.20
CA LYS A 122 -21.11 -18.80 -15.47
C LYS A 122 -21.95 -17.86 -16.33
N LYS A 123 -23.22 -18.20 -16.60
CA LYS A 123 -24.12 -17.34 -17.37
C LYS A 123 -24.37 -15.98 -16.71
N LEU A 124 -24.41 -15.94 -15.36
CA LEU A 124 -24.54 -14.69 -14.62
C LEU A 124 -23.30 -13.83 -14.77
N ALA A 125 -22.11 -14.41 -14.70
CA ALA A 125 -20.84 -13.74 -14.89
C ALA A 125 -20.70 -13.15 -16.31
N GLU A 126 -21.08 -13.90 -17.33
CA GLU A 126 -21.15 -13.46 -18.74
C GLU A 126 -22.12 -12.28 -18.90
N LYS A 127 -23.35 -12.39 -18.36
CA LYS A 127 -24.36 -11.33 -18.42
C LYS A 127 -23.86 -9.98 -17.87
N TYR A 128 -23.11 -10.00 -16.76
CA TYR A 128 -22.61 -8.80 -16.11
C TYR A 128 -21.15 -8.46 -16.50
N LYS A 129 -20.56 -9.19 -17.46
CA LYS A 129 -19.19 -8.99 -17.96
C LYS A 129 -18.14 -8.98 -16.84
N VAL A 130 -18.25 -9.88 -15.88
CA VAL A 130 -17.31 -10.08 -14.77
C VAL A 130 -16.87 -11.55 -14.69
N SER A 131 -15.81 -11.84 -13.96
CA SER A 131 -15.35 -13.23 -13.78
C SER A 131 -16.28 -14.01 -12.84
N GLU A 132 -16.33 -15.33 -12.98
CA GLU A 132 -17.05 -16.22 -12.06
C GLU A 132 -16.54 -16.06 -10.62
N MET A 133 -15.23 -15.85 -10.44
CA MET A 133 -14.64 -15.57 -9.14
C MET A 133 -15.25 -14.32 -8.48
N THR A 134 -15.57 -13.28 -9.25
CA THR A 134 -16.28 -12.11 -8.75
C THR A 134 -17.68 -12.48 -8.24
N MET A 135 -18.39 -13.36 -8.93
CA MET A 135 -19.70 -13.84 -8.48
C MET A 135 -19.60 -14.65 -7.18
N TYR A 136 -18.59 -15.51 -7.03
CA TYR A 136 -18.36 -16.23 -5.79
C TYR A 136 -18.06 -15.30 -4.63
N ARG A 137 -17.23 -14.27 -4.83
CA ARG A 137 -16.89 -13.26 -3.80
C ARG A 137 -18.10 -12.38 -3.42
N ILE A 138 -19.01 -12.10 -4.36
CA ILE A 138 -20.28 -11.42 -4.05
C ILE A 138 -21.17 -12.33 -3.22
N LYS A 139 -21.24 -13.63 -3.55
CA LYS A 139 -22.04 -14.63 -2.83
C LYS A 139 -21.52 -14.83 -1.40
N SER A 140 -20.20 -14.92 -1.19
CA SER A 140 -19.58 -15.06 0.13
C SER A 140 -19.63 -13.78 0.98
N GLY A 141 -19.90 -12.64 0.35
CA GLY A 141 -19.84 -11.33 1.02
C GLY A 141 -18.46 -10.73 1.13
N GLU A 142 -17.41 -11.40 0.61
CA GLU A 142 -16.04 -10.86 0.57
C GLU A 142 -16.00 -9.53 -0.22
N ASN A 143 -16.69 -9.50 -1.37
CA ASN A 143 -16.93 -8.29 -2.13
C ASN A 143 -18.38 -7.84 -1.92
N TRP A 144 -18.57 -6.52 -1.78
CA TRP A 144 -19.91 -5.94 -1.64
C TRP A 144 -20.69 -6.44 -0.41
N GLY A 145 -20.01 -6.84 0.67
CA GLY A 145 -20.65 -7.31 1.90
C GLY A 145 -21.62 -6.30 2.52
N ARG A 146 -21.36 -5.00 2.32
CA ARG A 146 -22.22 -3.88 2.77
C ARG A 146 -23.58 -3.77 2.05
N ILE A 147 -23.70 -4.34 0.85
CA ILE A 147 -24.96 -4.34 0.08
C ILE A 147 -25.77 -5.57 0.48
N LYS A 148 -26.90 -5.37 1.10
CA LYS A 148 -27.89 -6.41 1.43
C LYS A 148 -28.90 -6.57 0.31
#